data_6d568d40f57d6e6b7e03129cab4400ca
#
_entry.id   6d568d40f57d6e6b7e03129cab4400ca
#
_cell.length_a   1.000
_cell.length_b   1.000
_cell.length_c   1.000
_cell.angle_alpha   90.00
_cell.angle_beta   90.00
_cell.angle_gamma   90.00
#
_symmetry.space_group_name_H-M   'P 1'
#
loop_
_entity.id
_entity.type
_entity.pdbx_description
1 polymer ?
#
loop_
_entity_poly.entity_id
_entity_poly.type
_entity_poly.pdbx_seq_one_letter_code
_entity_poly.pdbx_strand_id
1 'polypeptide(L)'
;MQNLLKNLAASLGRKPFVADKQGVYRLTIDKHLVMLAPHGSELVLRTPIDAPMLREGNNVNVTLLRSLMQQALAWAKRYPQTLVLDDCGQLVLEARLRLQELDTHGLQEVINKQLALLEHLIPQLTPFSVASRVGWNHHHHHH
;
A
#
# COMPACT_ATOMS: atom_id res chain seq x y z
N MET A 1 -7.35 15.49 13.82
CA MET A 1 -6.25 14.86 13.06
C MET A 1 -5.00 14.62 13.89
N GLN A 2 -4.49 15.63 14.54
CA GLN A 2 -3.26 15.49 15.33
C GLN A 2 -3.42 14.52 16.51
N ASN A 3 -4.55 14.55 17.19
CA ASN A 3 -4.80 13.61 18.28
C ASN A 3 -4.88 12.17 17.79
N LEU A 4 -5.49 11.97 16.64
CA LEU A 4 -5.59 10.65 16.02
C LEU A 4 -4.20 10.08 15.74
N LEU A 5 -3.33 10.87 15.13
CA LEU A 5 -1.97 10.43 14.80
C LEU A 5 -1.11 10.26 16.04
N LYS A 6 -1.30 11.11 17.05
CA LYS A 6 -0.59 10.98 18.32
C LYS A 6 -0.95 9.65 18.99
N ASN A 7 -2.23 9.32 19.01
CA ASN A 7 -2.69 8.06 19.59
C ASN A 7 -2.21 6.86 18.79
N LEU A 8 -2.18 6.99 17.46
CA LEU A 8 -1.65 5.94 16.62
C LEU A 8 -0.17 5.69 16.92
N ALA A 9 0.62 6.76 17.00
CA ALA A 9 2.05 6.63 17.32
C ALA A 9 2.25 5.93 18.66
N ALA A 10 1.47 6.32 19.67
CA ALA A 10 1.55 5.70 20.98
C ALA A 10 1.21 4.20 20.91
N SER A 11 0.18 3.84 20.16
CA SER A 11 -0.22 2.44 20.03
C SER A 11 0.81 1.59 19.30
N LEU A 12 1.62 2.21 18.44
CA LEU A 12 2.71 1.54 17.73
C LEU A 12 4.04 1.59 18.49
N GLY A 13 4.07 2.21 19.66
CA GLY A 13 5.30 2.36 20.43
C GLY A 13 6.30 3.30 19.78
N ARG A 14 5.81 4.31 19.07
CA ARG A 14 6.65 5.25 18.33
C ARG A 14 6.50 6.67 18.86
N LYS A 15 7.49 7.51 18.52
CA LYS A 15 7.40 8.94 18.79
C LYS A 15 6.30 9.55 17.92
N PRO A 16 5.72 10.69 18.33
CA PRO A 16 4.71 11.36 17.52
C PRO A 16 5.21 11.64 16.10
N PHE A 17 4.34 11.42 15.14
CA PHE A 17 4.67 11.64 13.73
C PHE A 17 4.69 13.14 13.42
N VAL A 18 5.55 13.54 12.51
CA VAL A 18 5.71 14.93 12.09
C VAL A 18 5.38 15.04 10.62
N ALA A 19 4.52 16.01 10.28
CA ALA A 19 4.18 16.26 8.89
C ALA A 19 5.31 16.98 8.17
N ASP A 20 5.44 16.72 6.87
CA ASP A 20 6.36 17.48 6.03
C ASP A 20 5.75 18.85 5.69
N LYS A 21 6.43 19.60 4.80
CA LYS A 21 5.99 20.94 4.41
C LYS A 21 4.62 20.95 3.73
N GLN A 22 4.21 19.81 3.16
CA GLN A 22 2.94 19.69 2.46
C GLN A 22 1.85 19.09 3.34
N GLY A 23 2.14 18.85 4.62
CA GLY A 23 1.19 18.27 5.55
C GLY A 23 1.08 16.77 5.47
N VAL A 24 2.01 16.11 4.83
CA VAL A 24 2.00 14.65 4.65
C VAL A 24 2.84 13.99 5.73
N TYR A 25 2.27 12.98 6.36
CA TYR A 25 2.98 12.15 7.35
C TYR A 25 3.45 10.88 6.66
N ARG A 26 4.70 10.53 6.84
CA ARG A 26 5.29 9.32 6.25
C ARG A 26 5.63 8.34 7.34
N LEU A 27 5.01 7.16 7.27
CA LEU A 27 5.22 6.07 8.22
C LEU A 27 5.83 4.90 7.48
N THR A 28 6.85 4.29 8.05
CA THR A 28 7.37 3.03 7.53
C THR A 28 7.01 1.93 8.52
N ILE A 29 6.22 0.98 8.06
CA ILE A 29 5.74 -0.13 8.88
C ILE A 29 6.04 -1.42 8.13
N ASP A 30 6.77 -2.33 8.73
CA ASP A 30 7.12 -3.62 8.12
C ASP A 30 7.72 -3.44 6.71
N LYS A 31 8.61 -2.47 6.56
CA LYS A 31 9.30 -2.13 5.31
C LYS A 31 8.44 -1.39 4.30
N HIS A 32 7.18 -1.16 4.59
CA HIS A 32 6.27 -0.48 3.66
C HIS A 32 6.07 0.96 4.06
N LEU A 33 6.09 1.84 3.08
CA LEU A 33 5.80 3.24 3.27
C LEU A 33 4.29 3.45 3.22
N VAL A 34 3.76 4.11 4.25
CA VAL A 34 2.36 4.54 4.25
C VAL A 34 2.37 6.05 4.44
N MET A 35 1.90 6.76 3.44
CA MET A 35 1.77 8.21 3.51
C MET A 35 0.36 8.56 3.94
N LEU A 36 0.23 9.45 4.91
CA LEU A 36 -1.05 9.92 5.43
C LEU A 36 -1.17 11.40 5.15
N ALA A 37 -2.13 11.78 4.35
CA ALA A 37 -2.32 13.17 3.93
C ALA A 37 -3.75 13.61 4.24
N PRO A 38 -3.93 14.60 5.15
CA PRO A 38 -5.23 15.22 5.31
C PRO A 38 -5.60 15.97 4.03
N HIS A 39 -6.82 15.79 3.57
CA HIS A 39 -7.32 16.48 2.38
C HIS A 39 -8.78 16.82 2.59
N GLY A 40 -9.04 18.06 3.01
CA GLY A 40 -10.38 18.48 3.37
C GLY A 40 -10.88 17.68 4.57
N SER A 41 -12.03 17.04 4.41
CA SER A 41 -12.66 16.23 5.45
C SER A 41 -12.17 14.78 5.43
N GLU A 42 -11.23 14.46 4.55
CA GLU A 42 -10.74 13.10 4.38
C GLU A 42 -9.30 12.96 4.81
N LEU A 43 -8.94 11.75 5.19
CA LEU A 43 -7.56 11.33 5.35
C LEU A 43 -7.27 10.35 4.20
N VAL A 44 -6.23 10.63 3.44
CA VAL A 44 -5.83 9.78 2.31
C VAL A 44 -4.59 9.01 2.69
N LEU A 45 -4.67 7.68 2.62
CA LEU A 45 -3.53 6.79 2.79
C LEU A 45 -3.03 6.41 1.41
N ARG A 46 -1.71 6.51 1.19
CA ARG A 46 -1.13 6.17 -0.11
C ARG A 46 0.17 5.43 0.08
N THR A 47 0.34 4.35 -0.67
CA THR A 47 1.62 3.64 -0.77
C THR A 47 1.97 3.50 -2.24
N PRO A 48 3.03 4.18 -2.71
CA PRO A 48 3.54 3.95 -4.07
C PRO A 48 4.12 2.54 -4.17
N ILE A 49 3.80 1.86 -5.23
CA ILE A 49 4.26 0.48 -5.44
C ILE A 49 5.19 0.47 -6.63
N ASP A 50 6.41 -0.02 -6.41
CA ASP A 50 7.34 -0.25 -7.51
C ASP A 50 6.89 -1.51 -8.24
N ALA A 51 6.57 -1.36 -9.52
CA ALA A 51 5.97 -2.44 -10.31
C ALA A 51 6.69 -2.58 -11.63
N PRO A 52 7.98 -3.02 -11.63
CA PRO A 52 8.73 -3.14 -12.88
C PRO A 52 8.09 -4.10 -13.88
N MET A 53 7.42 -5.15 -13.40
CA MET A 53 6.77 -6.10 -14.31
C MET A 53 5.54 -5.54 -15.00
N LEU A 54 5.04 -4.41 -14.55
CA LEU A 54 3.89 -3.77 -15.19
C LEU A 54 4.27 -3.12 -16.52
N ARG A 55 5.55 -2.92 -16.77
CA ARG A 55 6.03 -2.30 -17.99
C ARG A 55 6.80 -3.28 -18.84
N GLU A 56 6.55 -3.22 -20.15
CA GLU A 56 7.27 -3.99 -21.16
C GLU A 56 7.87 -2.98 -22.14
N GLY A 57 9.13 -2.57 -21.89
CA GLY A 57 9.74 -1.48 -22.64
C GLY A 57 8.98 -0.19 -22.39
N ASN A 58 8.42 0.40 -23.45
CA ASN A 58 7.62 1.63 -23.34
C ASN A 58 6.14 1.34 -23.19
N ASN A 59 5.76 0.08 -23.14
CA ASN A 59 4.35 -0.33 -23.09
C ASN A 59 3.98 -0.83 -21.71
N VAL A 60 2.68 -0.83 -21.43
CA VAL A 60 2.14 -1.38 -20.20
C VAL A 60 1.82 -2.85 -20.43
N ASN A 61 2.14 -3.69 -19.46
CA ASN A 61 1.73 -5.09 -19.47
C ASN A 61 0.24 -5.16 -19.19
N VAL A 62 -0.57 -5.21 -20.23
CA VAL A 62 -2.02 -5.13 -20.12
C VAL A 62 -2.60 -6.33 -19.38
N THR A 63 -2.04 -7.51 -19.60
CA THR A 63 -2.51 -8.72 -18.93
C THR A 63 -2.34 -8.62 -17.42
N LEU A 64 -1.17 -8.16 -16.99
CA LEU A 64 -0.90 -7.96 -15.56
C LEU A 64 -1.80 -6.87 -14.98
N LEU A 65 -1.93 -5.74 -15.69
CA LEU A 65 -2.79 -4.65 -15.23
C LEU A 65 -4.23 -5.11 -15.07
N ARG A 66 -4.74 -5.87 -16.04
CA ARG A 66 -6.10 -6.41 -15.96
C ARG A 66 -6.26 -7.31 -14.74
N SER A 67 -5.28 -8.17 -14.49
CA SER A 67 -5.31 -9.05 -13.31
C SER A 67 -5.38 -8.24 -12.02
N LEU A 68 -4.58 -7.18 -11.91
CA LEU A 68 -4.58 -6.31 -10.74
C LEU A 68 -5.92 -5.62 -10.54
N MET A 69 -6.52 -5.12 -11.62
CA MET A 69 -7.82 -4.47 -11.54
C MET A 69 -8.92 -5.45 -11.14
N GLN A 70 -8.86 -6.68 -11.62
CA GLN A 70 -9.80 -7.71 -11.22
C GLN A 70 -9.67 -8.04 -9.74
N GLN A 71 -8.45 -8.12 -9.24
CA GLN A 71 -8.21 -8.34 -7.81
C GLN A 71 -8.76 -7.18 -6.97
N ALA A 72 -8.55 -5.95 -7.42
CA ALA A 72 -9.06 -4.76 -6.73
C ALA A 72 -10.59 -4.78 -6.66
N LEU A 73 -11.24 -5.16 -7.75
CA LEU A 73 -12.70 -5.29 -7.75
C LEU A 73 -13.16 -6.38 -6.77
N ALA A 74 -12.41 -7.48 -6.68
CA ALA A 74 -12.78 -8.57 -5.80
C ALA A 74 -12.69 -8.17 -4.32
N TRP A 75 -11.74 -7.33 -3.93
CA TRP A 75 -11.62 -6.94 -2.53
C TRP A 75 -12.42 -5.68 -2.16
N ALA A 76 -13.01 -4.99 -3.14
CA ALA A 76 -13.62 -3.67 -2.94
C ALA A 76 -14.75 -3.67 -1.90
N LYS A 77 -15.42 -4.80 -1.69
CA LYS A 77 -16.51 -4.91 -0.71
C LYS A 77 -15.99 -5.05 0.72
N ARG A 78 -14.73 -5.44 0.90
CA ARG A 78 -14.18 -5.75 2.22
C ARG A 78 -13.10 -4.78 2.65
N TYR A 79 -12.45 -4.12 1.71
CA TYR A 79 -11.32 -3.25 1.96
C TYR A 79 -11.56 -1.90 1.31
N PRO A 80 -11.19 -0.81 1.98
CA PRO A 80 -11.36 0.53 1.43
C PRO A 80 -10.29 0.90 0.40
N GLN A 81 -9.27 0.06 0.22
CA GLN A 81 -8.16 0.36 -0.67
C GLN A 81 -8.56 0.24 -2.14
N THR A 82 -8.02 1.14 -2.97
CA THR A 82 -8.11 1.07 -4.42
C THR A 82 -6.72 1.13 -5.02
N LEU A 83 -6.58 0.54 -6.20
CA LEU A 83 -5.35 0.66 -6.98
C LEU A 83 -5.52 1.77 -8.00
N VAL A 84 -4.55 2.67 -8.05
CA VAL A 84 -4.58 3.85 -8.91
C VAL A 84 -3.27 3.94 -9.67
N LEU A 85 -3.34 4.31 -10.95
CA LEU A 85 -2.16 4.73 -11.69
C LEU A 85 -2.17 6.25 -11.71
N ASP A 86 -1.08 6.85 -11.25
CA ASP A 86 -0.98 8.31 -11.27
C ASP A 86 -0.55 8.80 -12.66
N ASP A 87 -0.42 10.12 -12.80
CA ASP A 87 -0.08 10.74 -14.09
C ASP A 87 1.26 10.30 -14.65
N CYS A 88 2.15 9.86 -13.77
CA CYS A 88 3.48 9.38 -14.16
C CYS A 88 3.50 7.89 -14.44
N GLY A 89 2.36 7.22 -14.35
CA GLY A 89 2.27 5.77 -14.50
C GLY A 89 2.70 4.98 -13.27
N GLN A 90 2.84 5.66 -12.13
CA GLN A 90 3.17 5.02 -10.87
C GLN A 90 1.94 4.34 -10.29
N LEU A 91 2.07 3.08 -9.93
CA LEU A 91 1.00 2.35 -9.25
C LEU A 91 0.97 2.76 -7.78
N VAL A 92 -0.22 3.05 -7.28
CA VAL A 92 -0.42 3.49 -5.89
C VAL A 92 -1.58 2.71 -5.28
N LEU A 93 -1.38 2.20 -4.07
CA LEU A 93 -2.48 1.67 -3.27
C LEU A 93 -2.98 2.80 -2.38
N GLU A 94 -4.26 3.14 -2.52
CA GLU A 94 -4.82 4.33 -1.89
C GLU A 94 -6.10 4.00 -1.15
N ALA A 95 -6.30 4.62 0.01
CA ALA A 95 -7.55 4.56 0.74
C ALA A 95 -7.95 5.96 1.17
N ARG A 96 -9.23 6.28 1.06
CA ARG A 96 -9.78 7.57 1.49
C ARG A 96 -10.76 7.33 2.63
N LEU A 97 -10.53 8.01 3.75
CA LEU A 97 -11.30 7.81 4.97
C LEU A 97 -11.86 9.14 5.42
N ARG A 98 -13.08 9.13 5.93
CA ARG A 98 -13.68 10.34 6.51
C ARG A 98 -13.13 10.56 7.91
N LEU A 99 -12.51 11.70 8.13
CA LEU A 99 -11.91 12.02 9.43
C LEU A 99 -12.93 12.03 10.57
N GLN A 100 -14.15 12.46 10.29
CA GLN A 100 -15.20 12.51 11.30
C GLN A 100 -15.60 11.14 11.86
N GLU A 101 -15.41 10.11 11.05
CA GLU A 101 -15.82 8.74 11.39
C GLU A 101 -14.66 7.88 11.85
N LEU A 102 -13.46 8.46 11.87
CA LEU A 102 -12.25 7.68 12.05
C LEU A 102 -11.71 7.84 13.47
N ASP A 103 -11.54 6.70 14.15
CA ASP A 103 -10.83 6.66 15.42
C ASP A 103 -9.49 5.94 15.25
N THR A 104 -8.71 5.89 16.33
CA THR A 104 -7.37 5.28 16.29
C THR A 104 -7.44 3.81 15.90
N HIS A 105 -8.39 3.07 16.44
CA HIS A 105 -8.57 1.66 16.14
C HIS A 105 -8.92 1.45 14.67
N GLY A 106 -9.85 2.26 14.16
CA GLY A 106 -10.26 2.19 12.76
C GLY A 106 -9.12 2.50 11.82
N LEU A 107 -8.32 3.52 12.13
CA LEU A 107 -7.15 3.86 11.33
C LEU A 107 -6.13 2.72 11.34
N GLN A 108 -5.89 2.13 12.51
CA GLN A 108 -4.97 1.02 12.62
C GLN A 108 -5.44 -0.18 11.80
N GLU A 109 -6.73 -0.47 11.79
CA GLU A 109 -7.28 -1.54 10.97
C GLU A 109 -7.09 -1.28 9.48
N VAL A 110 -7.31 -0.04 9.03
CA VAL A 110 -7.11 0.31 7.62
C VAL A 110 -5.65 0.18 7.24
N ILE A 111 -4.74 0.60 8.11
CA ILE A 111 -3.31 0.44 7.87
C ILE A 111 -2.95 -1.05 7.78
N ASN A 112 -3.48 -1.88 8.66
CA ASN A 112 -3.22 -3.32 8.61
C ASN A 112 -3.73 -3.93 7.29
N LYS A 113 -4.87 -3.50 6.80
CA LYS A 113 -5.39 -3.94 5.51
C LYS A 113 -4.50 -3.47 4.36
N GLN A 114 -3.99 -2.23 4.46
CA GLN A 114 -3.03 -1.72 3.48
C GLN A 114 -1.80 -2.62 3.41
N LEU A 115 -1.22 -2.95 4.56
CA LEU A 115 -0.03 -3.80 4.62
C LEU A 115 -0.32 -5.20 4.09
N ALA A 116 -1.46 -5.77 4.42
CA ALA A 116 -1.83 -7.10 3.93
C ALA A 116 -1.97 -7.13 2.42
N LEU A 117 -2.58 -6.10 1.84
CA LEU A 117 -2.72 -6.02 0.38
C LEU A 117 -1.36 -5.81 -0.29
N LEU A 118 -0.47 -5.01 0.30
CA LEU A 118 0.88 -4.84 -0.23
C LEU A 118 1.64 -6.15 -0.24
N GLU A 119 1.54 -6.94 0.84
CA GLU A 119 2.19 -8.25 0.91
C GLU A 119 1.64 -9.21 -0.14
N HIS A 120 0.38 -9.05 -0.51
CA HIS A 120 -0.24 -9.85 -1.55
C HIS A 120 0.17 -9.40 -2.95
N LEU A 121 0.27 -8.08 -3.17
CA LEU A 121 0.49 -7.50 -4.50
C LEU A 121 1.95 -7.49 -4.92
N ILE A 122 2.85 -7.14 -4.00
CA ILE A 122 4.26 -6.91 -4.36
C ILE A 122 4.91 -8.13 -5.02
N PRO A 123 4.72 -9.38 -4.53
CA PRO A 123 5.32 -10.54 -5.21
C PRO A 123 4.85 -10.72 -6.64
N GLN A 124 3.68 -10.19 -7.01
CA GLN A 124 3.17 -10.29 -8.37
C GLN A 124 3.78 -9.24 -9.29
N LEU A 125 4.41 -8.21 -8.72
CA LEU A 125 4.83 -7.02 -9.45
C LEU A 125 6.33 -6.88 -9.58
N THR A 126 7.09 -7.63 -8.79
CA THR A 126 8.53 -7.61 -8.83
C THR A 126 9.02 -8.87 -9.53
N PRO A 127 10.04 -8.77 -10.39
CA PRO A 127 10.63 -9.97 -10.99
C PRO A 127 11.07 -10.87 -9.86
N PHE A 128 10.76 -12.13 -9.99
CA PHE A 128 11.24 -13.06 -9.02
C PHE A 128 12.73 -13.24 -9.26
N SER A 129 13.39 -12.69 -8.42
CA SER A 129 14.83 -12.84 -8.53
C SER A 129 15.21 -14.17 -8.00
N VAL A 130 14.46 -14.18 -8.45
CA VAL A 130 14.42 -14.97 -8.15
C VAL A 130 14.96 -15.58 -7.44
N ALA A 131 15.06 -15.57 -7.24
CA ALA A 131 15.26 -16.02 -6.57
C ALA A 131 15.19 -16.30 -5.67
N SER A 132 14.77 -16.08 -5.71
CA SER A 132 14.64 -16.38 -5.27
C SER A 132 14.64 -17.00 -4.89
N ARG A 133 14.42 -17.31 -5.22
CA ARG A 133 14.24 -18.08 -5.36
C ARG A 133 14.65 -18.86 -5.18
N VAL A 134 14.99 -18.96 -5.29
CA VAL A 134 15.18 -19.83 -5.57
C VAL A 134 15.35 -20.52 -4.94
N GLY A 135 15.35 -20.72 -4.73
CA GLY A 135 15.28 -21.52 -4.75
C GLY A 135 15.09 -22.13 -4.21
N TRP A 136 15.03 -22.49 -4.34
CA TRP A 136 14.77 -23.15 -4.41
C TRP A 136 14.68 -23.94 -4.40
N ASN A 137 14.67 -23.78 -4.33
CA ASN A 137 14.54 -24.56 -4.74
C ASN A 137 14.51 -25.47 -4.46
N HIS A 138 14.91 -26.02 -4.52
CA HIS A 138 14.88 -26.85 -4.66
C HIS A 138 14.42 -27.74 -4.39
N HIS A 139 14.59 -27.70 -4.45
CA HIS A 139 14.37 -28.40 -4.55
C HIS A 139 13.78 -29.11 -4.51
N HIS A 140 13.88 -28.99 -4.63
CA HIS A 140 13.56 -29.48 -4.86
C HIS A 140 12.93 -30.10 -4.89
N HIS A 141 13.03 -30.01 -5.02
CA HIS A 141 12.71 -30.45 -5.30
C HIS A 141 11.99 -30.88 -5.24
N HIS A 142 12.09 -30.78 -5.45
CA HIS A 142 11.63 -31.06 -5.64
C HIS A 142 10.87 -31.14 -5.54
N HIS A 143 11.04 -30.55 -5.66
CA HIS A 143 10.56 -30.53 -5.91
C HIS A 143 10.07 -30.66 -5.77
#